data_2f168283d31274251940f15f4a045887
#
_entry.id   2f168283d31274251940f15f4a045887
#
_cell.length_a   1.000
_cell.length_b   1.000
_cell.length_c   1.000
_cell.angle_alpha   90.00
_cell.angle_beta   90.00
_cell.angle_gamma   90.00
#
_symmetry.space_group_name_H-M   'P 1'
#
loop_
_entity.id
_entity.type
_entity.pdbx_description
1 polymer ?
#
loop_
_entity_poly.entity_id
_entity_poly.type
_entity_poly.pdbx_seq_one_letter_code
_entity_poly.pdbx_strand_id
1 'polypeptide(L)'
;MIGHAKFGTLTQARSCLVWMSIATSSTAWRSTILLGNTISALTIFSDKIVTGSFDKKAKIWDANTGQCYHTLKGHKMEIVCLSFDPHGMLVATGSMDNTAKLWDVETGQEIFTLQGHKAEIVSLHFNTDGDKLLTSSFDNTAKIWDVCTGQCLFTLEGHSGELSCGQFDFTGDYCLTGSIDRTCKLWDVGTGQCIETFRGHTDEVLDACFNSTGNKLATASADGLARVYNVFSGACLAVL
;
A
#
# COMPACT_ATOMS: atom_id res chain seq x y z
N MET A 1 -21.42 31.58 -15.73
CA MET A 1 -21.29 30.67 -14.59
C MET A 1 -20.29 29.55 -14.93
N ILE A 2 -19.03 29.89 -14.93
CA ILE A 2 -17.91 28.95 -15.15
C ILE A 2 -16.81 29.39 -14.19
N GLY A 3 -16.52 28.66 -13.12
CA GLY A 3 -15.39 29.06 -12.30
C GLY A 3 -15.18 28.42 -10.93
N HIS A 4 -16.04 27.54 -10.42
CA HIS A 4 -15.87 27.03 -9.05
C HIS A 4 -15.36 25.60 -8.89
N ALA A 5 -15.28 24.78 -9.96
CA ALA A 5 -14.85 23.39 -9.84
C ALA A 5 -13.32 23.14 -9.86
N LYS A 6 -12.52 24.12 -10.33
CA LYS A 6 -11.05 23.96 -10.45
C LYS A 6 -10.26 24.39 -9.20
N PHE A 7 -10.83 25.23 -8.36
CA PHE A 7 -10.12 25.76 -7.18
C PHE A 7 -10.04 24.76 -6.00
N GLY A 8 -11.02 23.87 -5.86
CA GLY A 8 -11.06 22.92 -4.75
C GLY A 8 -9.95 21.88 -4.77
N THR A 9 -9.60 21.35 -5.95
CA THR A 9 -8.60 20.28 -6.09
C THR A 9 -7.16 20.77 -5.92
N LEU A 10 -6.84 21.98 -6.40
CA LEU A 10 -5.50 22.55 -6.26
C LEU A 10 -5.22 23.03 -4.82
N THR A 11 -6.22 23.53 -4.14
CA THR A 11 -6.10 23.99 -2.74
C THR A 11 -5.95 22.81 -1.80
N GLN A 12 -6.61 21.68 -2.07
CA GLN A 12 -6.46 20.43 -1.30
C GLN A 12 -5.09 19.80 -1.51
N ALA A 13 -4.59 19.72 -2.74
CA ALA A 13 -3.22 19.24 -3.02
C ALA A 13 -2.16 20.13 -2.37
N ARG A 14 -2.34 21.45 -2.37
CA ARG A 14 -1.43 22.40 -1.69
C ARG A 14 -1.49 22.28 -0.17
N SER A 15 -2.64 22.01 0.42
CA SER A 15 -2.77 21.79 1.86
C SER A 15 -2.06 20.51 2.30
N CYS A 16 -2.10 19.45 1.49
CA CYS A 16 -1.31 18.24 1.71
C CYS A 16 0.19 18.50 1.61
N LEU A 17 0.64 19.31 0.63
CA LEU A 17 2.04 19.68 0.46
C LEU A 17 2.59 20.49 1.65
N VAL A 18 1.80 21.32 2.31
CA VAL A 18 2.21 22.10 3.50
C VAL A 18 2.46 21.16 4.71
N TRP A 19 1.72 20.06 4.86
CA TRP A 19 1.98 19.07 5.90
C TRP A 19 3.20 18.17 5.61
N MET A 20 3.59 18.04 4.34
CA MET A 20 4.71 17.20 3.89
C MET A 20 6.07 17.90 3.94
N SER A 21 6.13 19.22 4.07
CA SER A 21 7.39 19.97 4.20
C SER A 21 8.13 19.72 5.52
N ILE A 22 7.59 18.90 6.43
CA ILE A 22 8.19 18.57 7.74
C ILE A 22 8.93 17.24 7.75
N ALA A 23 8.85 16.44 6.68
CA ALA A 23 9.47 15.12 6.62
C ALA A 23 10.50 15.02 5.48
N THR A 24 11.72 15.44 5.76
CA THR A 24 12.90 15.19 4.91
C THR A 24 13.52 13.85 5.26
N SER A 25 13.28 12.82 4.47
CA SER A 25 14.23 11.77 4.04
C SER A 25 13.50 10.60 3.38
N SER A 26 13.94 10.29 2.17
CA SER A 26 13.82 9.07 1.35
C SER A 26 13.00 7.91 1.94
N THR A 27 11.73 7.82 1.58
CA THR A 27 10.95 6.59 1.36
C THR A 27 9.50 6.99 1.04
N ALA A 28 8.86 6.28 0.13
CA ALA A 28 7.49 6.55 -0.29
C ALA A 28 6.54 6.58 0.91
N TRP A 29 6.00 7.76 1.23
CA TRP A 29 5.05 7.95 2.32
C TRP A 29 3.67 7.52 1.88
N ARG A 30 3.10 6.58 2.60
CA ARG A 30 1.69 6.26 2.54
C ARG A 30 0.96 7.12 3.57
N SER A 31 0.07 7.96 3.12
CA SER A 31 -0.94 8.52 3.99
C SER A 31 -2.30 8.26 3.38
N THR A 32 -3.08 7.42 4.02
CA THR A 32 -4.53 7.40 3.78
C THR A 32 -5.08 8.66 4.43
N ILE A 33 -5.35 9.67 3.64
CA ILE A 33 -5.96 10.91 4.15
C ILE A 33 -7.42 10.88 3.75
N LEU A 34 -8.28 10.69 4.73
CA LEU A 34 -9.72 10.97 4.63
C LEU A 34 -9.92 12.48 4.55
N LEU A 35 -9.71 13.08 3.39
CA LEU A 35 -10.02 14.47 3.10
C LEU A 35 -11.20 14.54 2.13
N GLY A 36 -12.39 14.45 2.66
CA GLY A 36 -13.62 14.61 1.88
C GLY A 36 -13.82 13.50 0.83
N ASN A 37 -14.90 13.52 0.10
CA ASN A 37 -15.34 12.45 -0.83
C ASN A 37 -14.51 12.26 -2.11
N THR A 38 -13.24 12.71 -2.19
CA THR A 38 -12.53 12.75 -3.47
C THR A 38 -11.19 12.04 -3.52
N ILE A 39 -10.38 12.07 -2.48
CA ILE A 39 -9.05 11.42 -2.47
C ILE A 39 -9.00 10.39 -1.35
N SER A 40 -8.73 9.12 -1.69
CA SER A 40 -8.64 8.00 -0.76
C SER A 40 -7.20 7.58 -0.47
N ALA A 41 -6.28 7.80 -1.41
CA ALA A 41 -4.89 7.44 -1.27
C ALA A 41 -3.99 8.42 -2.02
N LEU A 42 -2.75 8.60 -1.53
CA LEU A 42 -1.75 9.47 -2.12
C LEU A 42 -0.35 8.90 -1.90
N THR A 43 0.49 8.95 -2.91
CA THR A 43 1.92 8.64 -2.82
C THR A 43 2.72 9.63 -3.65
N ILE A 44 3.98 9.82 -3.27
CA ILE A 44 4.89 10.75 -3.95
C ILE A 44 6.18 10.02 -4.30
N PHE A 45 6.69 10.28 -5.49
CA PHE A 45 7.99 9.86 -5.93
C PHE A 45 8.65 10.99 -6.71
N SER A 46 9.79 11.52 -6.21
CA SER A 46 10.52 12.64 -6.82
C SER A 46 9.60 13.85 -7.06
N ASP A 47 9.38 14.18 -8.33
CA ASP A 47 8.57 15.30 -8.81
C ASP A 47 7.13 14.90 -9.19
N LYS A 48 6.73 13.67 -8.93
CA LYS A 48 5.40 13.14 -9.27
C LYS A 48 4.59 12.77 -8.04
N ILE A 49 3.31 13.06 -8.11
CA ILE A 49 2.32 12.67 -7.11
C ILE A 49 1.27 11.81 -7.80
N VAL A 50 0.86 10.71 -7.15
CA VAL A 50 -0.31 9.94 -7.57
C VAL A 50 -1.38 10.03 -6.50
N THR A 51 -2.60 10.28 -6.94
CA THR A 51 -3.79 10.29 -6.09
C THR A 51 -4.79 9.26 -6.57
N GLY A 52 -5.31 8.45 -5.65
CA GLY A 52 -6.45 7.56 -5.87
C GLY A 52 -7.72 8.16 -5.28
N SER A 53 -8.86 7.86 -5.86
CA SER A 53 -10.12 8.48 -5.49
C SER A 53 -11.28 7.48 -5.49
N PHE A 54 -12.30 7.78 -4.68
CA PHE A 54 -13.58 7.09 -4.69
C PHE A 54 -14.39 7.31 -5.99
N ASP A 55 -13.94 8.23 -6.87
CA ASP A 55 -14.50 8.38 -8.21
C ASP A 55 -14.01 7.31 -9.19
N LYS A 56 -13.31 6.27 -8.70
CA LYS A 56 -12.77 5.11 -9.44
C LYS A 56 -11.61 5.46 -10.37
N LYS A 57 -10.97 6.60 -10.15
CA LYS A 57 -9.84 7.07 -10.97
C LYS A 57 -8.64 7.34 -10.09
N ALA A 58 -7.46 7.13 -10.67
CA ALA A 58 -6.25 7.70 -10.13
C ALA A 58 -5.73 8.80 -11.08
N LYS A 59 -4.91 9.71 -10.55
CA LYS A 59 -4.32 10.79 -11.34
C LYS A 59 -2.86 10.95 -10.98
N ILE A 60 -2.05 11.18 -12.02
CA ILE A 60 -0.62 11.50 -11.90
C ILE A 60 -0.46 13.00 -12.08
N TRP A 61 0.24 13.64 -11.15
CA TRP A 61 0.43 15.07 -11.08
C TRP A 61 1.91 15.43 -11.04
N ASP A 62 2.26 16.56 -11.59
CA ASP A 62 3.54 17.23 -11.36
C ASP A 62 3.53 17.87 -9.96
N ALA A 63 4.50 17.50 -9.12
CA ALA A 63 4.59 18.02 -7.75
C ALA A 63 4.98 19.50 -7.71
N ASN A 64 5.70 20.01 -8.70
CA ASN A 64 6.19 21.39 -8.74
C ASN A 64 5.12 22.35 -9.28
N THR A 65 4.42 21.95 -10.35
CA THR A 65 3.46 22.81 -11.05
C THR A 65 2.02 22.56 -10.64
N GLY A 66 1.72 21.37 -10.06
CA GLY A 66 0.36 20.91 -9.77
C GLY A 66 -0.45 20.55 -11.02
N GLN A 67 0.22 20.41 -12.17
CA GLN A 67 -0.44 20.03 -13.42
C GLN A 67 -0.73 18.53 -13.42
N CYS A 68 -1.93 18.14 -13.88
CA CYS A 68 -2.29 16.73 -14.06
C CYS A 68 -1.69 16.21 -15.37
N TYR A 69 -0.79 15.23 -15.29
CA TYR A 69 -0.24 14.55 -16.47
C TYR A 69 -1.22 13.56 -17.05
N HIS A 70 -1.71 12.65 -16.22
CA HIS A 70 -2.56 11.54 -16.65
C HIS A 70 -3.73 11.31 -15.70
N THR A 71 -4.84 10.84 -16.27
CA THR A 71 -5.97 10.31 -15.51
C THR A 71 -6.13 8.82 -15.86
N LEU A 72 -5.83 7.98 -14.87
CA LEU A 72 -5.86 6.52 -14.97
C LEU A 72 -7.31 6.06 -14.77
N LYS A 73 -7.89 5.43 -15.79
CA LYS A 73 -9.27 4.98 -15.79
C LYS A 73 -9.33 3.50 -16.12
N GLY A 74 -10.01 2.71 -15.31
CA GLY A 74 -10.13 1.27 -15.56
C GLY A 74 -10.73 0.49 -14.39
N HIS A 75 -10.58 0.98 -13.16
CA HIS A 75 -11.25 0.37 -12.01
C HIS A 75 -12.78 0.55 -12.07
N LYS A 76 -13.50 -0.47 -11.61
CA LYS A 76 -14.96 -0.50 -11.59
C LYS A 76 -15.56 0.04 -10.28
N MET A 77 -14.73 0.08 -9.24
CA MET A 77 -15.09 0.59 -7.91
C MET A 77 -13.99 1.52 -7.37
N GLU A 78 -14.15 1.95 -6.14
CA GLU A 78 -13.28 2.91 -5.45
C GLU A 78 -11.83 2.41 -5.40
N ILE A 79 -10.87 3.31 -5.61
CA ILE A 79 -9.45 3.06 -5.40
C ILE A 79 -9.13 3.41 -3.96
N VAL A 80 -8.59 2.46 -3.19
CA VAL A 80 -8.33 2.62 -1.75
C VAL A 80 -6.86 2.60 -1.39
N CYS A 81 -6.01 2.04 -2.23
CA CYS A 81 -4.57 2.03 -2.02
C CYS A 81 -3.82 2.19 -3.35
N LEU A 82 -2.61 2.74 -3.27
CA LEU A 82 -1.72 2.92 -4.40
C LEU A 82 -0.26 3.08 -3.94
N SER A 83 0.66 2.77 -4.83
CA SER A 83 2.10 2.90 -4.59
C SER A 83 2.84 3.12 -5.90
N PHE A 84 3.90 3.92 -5.87
CA PHE A 84 4.92 3.88 -6.91
C PHE A 84 5.82 2.66 -6.74
N ASP A 85 6.38 2.19 -7.83
CA ASP A 85 7.54 1.31 -7.79
C ASP A 85 8.79 2.08 -7.32
N PRO A 86 9.88 1.40 -6.90
CA PRO A 86 11.09 2.05 -6.41
C PRO A 86 11.82 2.91 -7.46
N HIS A 87 11.51 2.73 -8.74
CA HIS A 87 12.14 3.46 -9.85
C HIS A 87 11.29 4.64 -10.34
N GLY A 88 10.02 4.74 -9.88
CA GLY A 88 9.08 5.78 -10.29
C GLY A 88 8.57 5.64 -11.72
N MET A 89 8.71 4.46 -12.32
CA MET A 89 8.27 4.16 -13.68
C MET A 89 6.87 3.55 -13.72
N LEU A 90 6.47 2.88 -12.64
CA LEU A 90 5.20 2.21 -12.51
C LEU A 90 4.39 2.74 -11.31
N VAL A 91 3.10 2.66 -11.44
CA VAL A 91 2.15 2.85 -10.33
C VAL A 91 1.26 1.62 -10.23
N ALA A 92 1.11 1.10 -9.02
CA ALA A 92 0.09 0.11 -8.70
C ALA A 92 -1.08 0.78 -7.98
N THR A 93 -2.30 0.37 -8.33
CA THR A 93 -3.54 0.82 -7.68
C THR A 93 -4.35 -0.40 -7.25
N GLY A 94 -4.88 -0.37 -6.03
CA GLY A 94 -5.78 -1.39 -5.48
C GLY A 94 -7.17 -0.82 -5.23
N SER A 95 -8.19 -1.62 -5.50
CA SER A 95 -9.57 -1.17 -5.53
C SER A 95 -10.52 -2.13 -4.81
N MET A 96 -11.68 -1.60 -4.43
CA MET A 96 -12.83 -2.36 -3.96
C MET A 96 -13.44 -3.28 -5.04
N ASP A 97 -12.99 -3.19 -6.31
CA ASP A 97 -13.38 -4.11 -7.36
C ASP A 97 -12.62 -5.45 -7.34
N ASN A 98 -11.88 -5.73 -6.25
CA ASN A 98 -11.09 -6.93 -6.00
C ASN A 98 -9.88 -7.08 -6.93
N THR A 99 -9.53 -6.03 -7.68
CA THR A 99 -8.40 -6.04 -8.60
C THR A 99 -7.32 -5.03 -8.20
N ALA A 100 -6.08 -5.34 -8.50
CA ALA A 100 -5.03 -4.35 -8.60
C ALA A 100 -4.68 -4.12 -10.07
N LYS A 101 -4.21 -2.91 -10.39
CA LYS A 101 -3.77 -2.56 -11.73
C LYS A 101 -2.40 -1.93 -11.70
N LEU A 102 -1.58 -2.28 -12.69
CA LEU A 102 -0.28 -1.67 -12.95
C LEU A 102 -0.39 -0.69 -14.12
N TRP A 103 0.19 0.48 -13.93
CA TRP A 103 0.15 1.58 -14.88
C TRP A 103 1.56 2.09 -15.17
N ASP A 104 1.82 2.38 -16.41
CA ASP A 104 3.01 3.09 -16.84
C ASP A 104 2.86 4.59 -16.51
N VAL A 105 3.84 5.15 -15.83
CA VAL A 105 3.80 6.54 -15.32
C VAL A 105 3.98 7.55 -16.46
N GLU A 106 4.76 7.20 -17.49
CA GLU A 106 5.07 8.10 -18.58
C GLU A 106 3.89 8.22 -19.56
N THR A 107 3.26 7.10 -19.88
CA THR A 107 2.17 7.05 -20.87
C THR A 107 0.78 7.13 -20.23
N GLY A 108 0.65 6.82 -18.94
CA GLY A 108 -0.62 6.69 -18.23
C GLY A 108 -1.45 5.49 -18.67
N GLN A 109 -0.85 4.52 -19.36
CA GLN A 109 -1.56 3.34 -19.85
C GLN A 109 -1.54 2.20 -18.84
N GLU A 110 -2.61 1.42 -18.82
CA GLU A 110 -2.69 0.17 -18.05
C GLU A 110 -1.81 -0.89 -18.71
N ILE A 111 -0.91 -1.48 -17.91
CA ILE A 111 -0.05 -2.58 -18.35
C ILE A 111 -0.71 -3.90 -18.02
N PHE A 112 -1.14 -4.08 -16.76
CA PHE A 112 -1.78 -5.30 -16.28
C PHE A 112 -2.96 -5.01 -15.36
N THR A 113 -3.95 -5.91 -15.43
CA THR A 113 -4.96 -6.08 -14.39
C THR A 113 -4.68 -7.37 -13.64
N LEU A 114 -4.34 -7.28 -12.36
CA LEU A 114 -4.05 -8.39 -11.46
C LEU A 114 -5.35 -8.89 -10.85
N GLN A 115 -5.80 -10.05 -11.29
CA GLN A 115 -7.06 -10.66 -10.88
C GLN A 115 -6.80 -11.94 -10.08
N GLY A 116 -7.54 -12.13 -8.98
CA GLY A 116 -7.41 -13.36 -8.19
C GLY A 116 -7.86 -13.22 -6.74
N HIS A 117 -7.96 -12.00 -6.21
CA HIS A 117 -8.61 -11.76 -4.93
C HIS A 117 -10.13 -11.92 -5.03
N LYS A 118 -10.75 -12.39 -3.94
CA LYS A 118 -12.19 -12.63 -3.83
C LYS A 118 -12.94 -11.49 -3.13
N ALA A 119 -12.20 -10.56 -2.53
CA ALA A 119 -12.70 -9.36 -1.87
C ALA A 119 -11.79 -8.17 -2.13
N GLU A 120 -12.11 -7.03 -1.56
CA GLU A 120 -11.46 -5.73 -1.74
C GLU A 120 -9.97 -5.80 -1.42
N ILE A 121 -9.15 -5.11 -2.23
CA ILE A 121 -7.72 -4.93 -1.98
C ILE A 121 -7.53 -3.65 -1.15
N VAL A 122 -6.96 -3.79 0.03
CA VAL A 122 -6.83 -2.69 1.01
C VAL A 122 -5.40 -2.18 1.16
N SER A 123 -4.42 -2.99 0.82
CA SER A 123 -3.00 -2.59 0.86
C SER A 123 -2.25 -3.18 -0.31
N LEU A 124 -1.28 -2.44 -0.82
CA LEU A 124 -0.33 -2.92 -1.81
C LEU A 124 1.05 -2.29 -1.62
N HIS A 125 2.10 -3.05 -1.96
CA HIS A 125 3.47 -2.64 -1.76
C HIS A 125 4.39 -3.30 -2.78
N PHE A 126 5.25 -2.51 -3.44
CA PHE A 126 6.36 -3.06 -4.21
C PHE A 126 7.50 -3.48 -3.28
N ASN A 127 8.27 -4.48 -3.70
CA ASN A 127 9.57 -4.75 -3.08
C ASN A 127 10.61 -3.72 -3.52
N THR A 128 11.80 -3.76 -2.92
CA THR A 128 12.91 -2.82 -3.19
C THR A 128 13.44 -2.88 -4.61
N ASP A 129 13.37 -4.03 -5.26
CA ASP A 129 13.83 -4.22 -6.65
C ASP A 129 12.76 -3.80 -7.68
N GLY A 130 11.49 -3.65 -7.25
CA GLY A 130 10.38 -3.30 -8.13
C GLY A 130 9.88 -4.46 -9.01
N ASP A 131 10.39 -5.67 -8.82
CA ASP A 131 10.02 -6.87 -9.59
C ASP A 131 8.82 -7.61 -9.02
N LYS A 132 8.47 -7.37 -7.75
CA LYS A 132 7.32 -7.99 -7.06
C LYS A 132 6.39 -6.96 -6.45
N LEU A 133 5.11 -7.31 -6.46
CA LEU A 133 4.05 -6.54 -5.80
C LEU A 133 3.33 -7.44 -4.80
N LEU A 134 3.18 -6.97 -3.57
CA LEU A 134 2.35 -7.58 -2.54
C LEU A 134 0.99 -6.88 -2.53
N THR A 135 -0.09 -7.64 -2.50
CA THR A 135 -1.46 -7.13 -2.29
C THR A 135 -2.10 -7.82 -1.10
N SER A 136 -2.75 -7.07 -0.23
CA SER A 136 -3.50 -7.59 0.92
C SER A 136 -4.99 -7.31 0.73
N SER A 137 -5.84 -8.29 1.05
CA SER A 137 -7.28 -8.23 0.79
C SER A 137 -8.12 -8.63 1.98
N PHE A 138 -9.38 -8.19 1.96
CA PHE A 138 -10.43 -8.65 2.88
C PHE A 138 -10.86 -10.11 2.64
N ASP A 139 -10.31 -10.79 1.62
CA ASP A 139 -10.49 -12.24 1.45
C ASP A 139 -9.61 -13.09 2.39
N ASN A 140 -8.97 -12.48 3.40
CA ASN A 140 -8.05 -13.06 4.39
C ASN A 140 -6.72 -13.52 3.80
N THR A 141 -6.42 -13.19 2.54
CA THR A 141 -5.19 -13.59 1.87
C THR A 141 -4.37 -12.38 1.41
N ALA A 142 -3.07 -12.57 1.33
CA ALA A 142 -2.22 -11.71 0.54
C ALA A 142 -1.73 -12.47 -0.70
N LYS A 143 -1.36 -11.72 -1.74
CA LYS A 143 -0.80 -12.32 -2.95
C LYS A 143 0.48 -11.60 -3.35
N ILE A 144 1.45 -12.38 -3.82
CA ILE A 144 2.69 -11.89 -4.40
C ILE A 144 2.58 -12.04 -5.91
N TRP A 145 2.79 -10.95 -6.62
CA TRP A 145 2.69 -10.88 -8.07
C TRP A 145 4.05 -10.56 -8.68
N ASP A 146 4.33 -11.14 -9.81
CA ASP A 146 5.44 -10.75 -10.68
C ASP A 146 5.02 -9.51 -11.48
N VAL A 147 5.78 -8.43 -11.36
CA VAL A 147 5.46 -7.14 -11.98
C VAL A 147 5.66 -7.17 -13.49
N CYS A 148 6.63 -7.96 -13.97
CA CYS A 148 6.95 -8.04 -15.40
C CYS A 148 5.92 -8.84 -16.20
N THR A 149 5.33 -9.87 -15.58
CA THR A 149 4.39 -10.79 -16.27
C THR A 149 2.93 -10.59 -15.84
N GLY A 150 2.70 -9.90 -14.70
CA GLY A 150 1.37 -9.76 -14.10
C GLY A 150 0.82 -11.06 -13.49
N GLN A 151 1.64 -12.11 -13.35
CA GLN A 151 1.20 -13.39 -12.82
C GLN A 151 1.27 -13.43 -11.29
N CYS A 152 0.32 -14.12 -10.67
CA CYS A 152 0.35 -14.44 -9.25
C CYS A 152 1.39 -15.53 -8.99
N LEU A 153 2.45 -15.19 -8.25
CA LEU A 153 3.48 -16.15 -7.85
C LEU A 153 3.02 -16.98 -6.67
N PHE A 154 2.51 -16.34 -5.62
CA PHE A 154 2.06 -17.01 -4.40
C PHE A 154 0.77 -16.40 -3.87
N THR A 155 -0.06 -17.26 -3.26
CA THR A 155 -1.17 -16.83 -2.40
C THR A 155 -0.80 -17.19 -0.97
N LEU A 156 -0.71 -16.18 -0.10
CA LEU A 156 -0.32 -16.31 1.30
C LEU A 156 -1.60 -16.56 2.12
N GLU A 157 -1.85 -17.83 2.43
CA GLU A 157 -3.02 -18.27 3.16
C GLU A 157 -2.66 -18.65 4.61
N GLY A 158 -3.50 -18.27 5.59
CA GLY A 158 -3.27 -18.65 6.98
C GLY A 158 -3.78 -17.65 8.01
N HIS A 159 -4.17 -16.45 7.61
CA HIS A 159 -4.96 -15.57 8.46
C HIS A 159 -6.41 -16.05 8.54
N SER A 160 -7.04 -15.90 9.71
CA SER A 160 -8.45 -16.25 9.93
C SER A 160 -9.39 -15.06 9.82
N GLY A 161 -8.86 -13.88 9.60
CA GLY A 161 -9.59 -12.63 9.42
C GLY A 161 -9.02 -11.80 8.28
N GLU A 162 -9.74 -10.76 7.91
CA GLU A 162 -9.38 -9.81 6.87
C GLU A 162 -8.00 -9.20 7.12
N LEU A 163 -7.25 -8.91 6.04
CA LEU A 163 -5.97 -8.23 6.16
C LEU A 163 -6.17 -6.72 6.23
N SER A 164 -5.39 -6.06 7.08
CA SER A 164 -5.36 -4.61 7.21
C SER A 164 -4.18 -3.97 6.49
N CYS A 165 -3.03 -4.65 6.50
CA CYS A 165 -1.79 -4.12 5.94
C CYS A 165 -0.91 -5.23 5.36
N GLY A 166 0.08 -4.83 4.56
CA GLY A 166 1.13 -5.72 4.08
C GLY A 166 2.32 -4.93 3.57
N GLN A 167 3.52 -5.41 3.84
CA GLN A 167 4.77 -4.73 3.48
C GLN A 167 5.88 -5.75 3.23
N PHE A 168 6.74 -5.50 2.23
CA PHE A 168 8.03 -6.19 2.12
C PHE A 168 9.05 -5.64 3.12
N ASP A 169 10.01 -6.47 3.49
CA ASP A 169 11.21 -6.01 4.15
C ASP A 169 12.15 -5.30 3.15
N PHE A 170 13.26 -4.75 3.65
CA PHE A 170 14.19 -4.00 2.81
C PHE A 170 14.99 -4.88 1.83
N THR A 171 15.09 -6.19 2.07
CA THR A 171 15.77 -7.14 1.19
C THR A 171 14.86 -7.65 0.09
N GLY A 172 13.54 -7.62 0.29
CA GLY A 172 12.54 -8.23 -0.59
C GLY A 172 12.42 -9.74 -0.43
N ASP A 173 13.15 -10.35 0.54
CA ASP A 173 13.11 -11.78 0.82
C ASP A 173 11.93 -12.17 1.71
N TYR A 174 11.47 -11.22 2.53
CA TYR A 174 10.36 -11.43 3.46
C TYR A 174 9.25 -10.40 3.24
N CYS A 175 8.04 -10.79 3.60
CA CYS A 175 6.94 -9.85 3.71
C CYS A 175 6.13 -10.09 4.99
N LEU A 176 5.47 -9.04 5.42
CA LEU A 176 4.69 -8.96 6.64
C LEU A 176 3.24 -8.70 6.27
N THR A 177 2.32 -9.34 6.96
CA THR A 177 0.88 -9.06 6.86
C THR A 177 0.28 -8.88 8.25
N GLY A 178 -0.56 -7.86 8.41
CA GLY A 178 -1.39 -7.65 9.60
C GLY A 178 -2.85 -7.97 9.31
N SER A 179 -3.58 -8.44 10.33
CA SER A 179 -4.97 -8.87 10.20
C SER A 179 -5.83 -8.49 11.39
N ILE A 180 -7.14 -8.39 11.15
CA ILE A 180 -8.15 -8.27 12.18
C ILE A 180 -8.23 -9.54 13.08
N ASP A 181 -7.59 -10.64 12.69
CA ASP A 181 -7.43 -11.84 13.53
C ASP A 181 -6.49 -11.63 14.73
N ARG A 182 -6.02 -10.38 14.99
CA ARG A 182 -5.15 -9.95 16.08
C ARG A 182 -3.72 -10.44 15.96
N THR A 183 -3.33 -10.92 14.77
CA THR A 183 -1.99 -11.43 14.52
C THR A 183 -1.31 -10.70 13.36
N CYS A 184 0.00 -10.75 13.38
CA CYS A 184 0.83 -10.38 12.27
C CYS A 184 1.63 -11.62 11.83
N LYS A 185 1.84 -11.82 10.55
CA LYS A 185 2.56 -12.98 10.03
C LYS A 185 3.71 -12.54 9.14
N LEU A 186 4.82 -13.28 9.28
CA LEU A 186 6.00 -13.17 8.43
C LEU A 186 5.99 -14.30 7.41
N TRP A 187 6.26 -13.96 6.17
CA TRP A 187 6.25 -14.88 5.04
C TRP A 187 7.58 -14.84 4.29
N ASP A 188 8.02 -15.98 3.84
CA ASP A 188 9.13 -16.11 2.89
C ASP A 188 8.60 -15.84 1.48
N VAL A 189 9.19 -14.87 0.80
CA VAL A 189 8.75 -14.41 -0.53
C VAL A 189 9.12 -15.42 -1.62
N GLY A 190 10.20 -16.17 -1.43
CA GLY A 190 10.66 -17.18 -2.39
C GLY A 190 9.82 -18.47 -2.39
N THR A 191 9.20 -18.81 -1.24
CA THR A 191 8.42 -20.05 -1.07
C THR A 191 6.94 -19.82 -0.83
N GLY A 192 6.54 -18.60 -0.44
CA GLY A 192 5.17 -18.26 -0.04
C GLY A 192 4.75 -18.86 1.31
N GLN A 193 5.68 -19.40 2.10
CA GLN A 193 5.38 -20.06 3.37
C GLN A 193 5.39 -19.08 4.55
N CYS A 194 4.49 -19.29 5.49
CA CYS A 194 4.49 -18.57 6.77
C CYS A 194 5.64 -19.06 7.64
N ILE A 195 6.54 -18.16 8.00
CA ILE A 195 7.71 -18.44 8.86
C ILE A 195 7.34 -18.28 10.31
N GLU A 196 6.66 -17.16 10.66
CA GLU A 196 6.38 -16.80 12.04
C GLU A 196 5.00 -16.13 12.16
N THR A 197 4.38 -16.28 13.34
CA THR A 197 3.12 -15.61 13.68
C THR A 197 3.29 -14.84 14.98
N PHE A 198 3.28 -13.51 14.89
CA PHE A 198 3.39 -12.61 16.03
C PHE A 198 2.03 -12.45 16.71
N ARG A 199 1.98 -12.78 17.98
CA ARG A 199 0.79 -12.78 18.82
C ARG A 199 0.96 -11.86 20.01
N GLY A 200 -0.18 -11.45 20.60
CA GLY A 200 -0.17 -10.68 21.85
C GLY A 200 -1.16 -9.53 21.86
N HIS A 201 -1.56 -9.02 20.71
CA HIS A 201 -2.65 -8.05 20.62
C HIS A 201 -3.98 -8.69 21.02
N THR A 202 -4.81 -7.90 21.72
CA THR A 202 -6.14 -8.31 22.16
C THR A 202 -7.25 -7.85 21.24
N ASP A 203 -6.90 -7.02 20.25
CA ASP A 203 -7.79 -6.52 19.21
C ASP A 203 -7.08 -6.47 17.86
N GLU A 204 -7.75 -6.02 16.81
CA GLU A 204 -7.32 -5.98 15.43
C GLU A 204 -5.94 -5.33 15.25
N VAL A 205 -5.07 -5.93 14.45
CA VAL A 205 -3.83 -5.28 13.99
C VAL A 205 -4.21 -4.35 12.84
N LEU A 206 -3.95 -3.06 13.00
CA LEU A 206 -4.30 -2.02 12.03
C LEU A 206 -3.16 -1.76 11.04
N ASP A 207 -1.93 -1.77 11.54
CA ASP A 207 -0.73 -1.53 10.73
C ASP A 207 0.48 -2.27 11.30
N ALA A 208 1.46 -2.55 10.43
CA ALA A 208 2.69 -3.19 10.80
C ALA A 208 3.83 -2.79 9.85
N CYS A 209 5.02 -2.57 10.40
CA CYS A 209 6.18 -2.16 9.61
C CYS A 209 7.48 -2.79 10.12
N PHE A 210 8.43 -3.00 9.20
CA PHE A 210 9.80 -3.35 9.55
C PHE A 210 10.61 -2.12 9.93
N ASN A 211 11.65 -2.32 10.72
CA ASN A 211 12.72 -1.33 10.84
C ASN A 211 13.66 -1.39 9.63
N SER A 212 14.54 -0.39 9.49
CA SER A 212 15.46 -0.27 8.34
C SER A 212 16.44 -1.45 8.15
N THR A 213 16.68 -2.23 9.20
CA THR A 213 17.59 -3.39 9.16
C THR A 213 16.84 -4.73 9.03
N GLY A 214 15.50 -4.73 9.00
CA GLY A 214 14.68 -5.95 8.87
C GLY A 214 14.70 -6.89 10.07
N ASN A 215 15.41 -6.54 11.18
CA ASN A 215 15.53 -7.42 12.36
C ASN A 215 14.46 -7.19 13.42
N LYS A 216 13.69 -6.11 13.31
CA LYS A 216 12.56 -5.78 14.18
C LYS A 216 11.35 -5.41 13.34
N LEU A 217 10.20 -5.65 13.90
CA LEU A 217 8.94 -5.13 13.38
C LEU A 217 8.17 -4.45 14.50
N ALA A 218 7.38 -3.46 14.13
CA ALA A 218 6.43 -2.80 14.99
C ALA A 218 5.02 -3.04 14.47
N THR A 219 4.08 -3.25 15.37
CA THR A 219 2.65 -3.41 15.06
C THR A 219 1.84 -2.40 15.85
N ALA A 220 0.79 -1.86 15.25
CA ALA A 220 -0.20 -1.03 15.89
C ALA A 220 -1.56 -1.72 15.87
N SER A 221 -2.30 -1.65 16.98
CA SER A 221 -3.56 -2.35 17.14
C SER A 221 -4.67 -1.46 17.67
N ALA A 222 -5.91 -1.86 17.38
CA ALA A 222 -7.12 -1.27 17.95
C ALA A 222 -7.22 -1.45 19.48
N ASP A 223 -6.39 -2.32 20.08
CA ASP A 223 -6.27 -2.43 21.55
C ASP A 223 -5.61 -1.21 22.20
N GLY A 224 -5.21 -0.22 21.40
CA GLY A 224 -4.56 1.02 21.84
C GLY A 224 -3.07 0.89 22.13
N LEU A 225 -2.46 -0.26 21.80
CA LEU A 225 -1.05 -0.53 22.04
C LEU A 225 -0.29 -0.67 20.73
N ALA A 226 0.99 -0.34 20.78
CA ALA A 226 1.97 -0.75 19.79
C ALA A 226 2.91 -1.79 20.40
N ARG A 227 3.33 -2.77 19.60
CA ARG A 227 4.26 -3.82 20.02
C ARG A 227 5.46 -3.86 19.09
N VAL A 228 6.62 -4.12 19.66
CA VAL A 228 7.86 -4.32 18.93
C VAL A 228 8.31 -5.76 19.11
N TYR A 229 8.58 -6.45 18.00
CA TYR A 229 9.03 -7.84 18.01
C TYR A 229 10.39 -7.96 17.35
N ASN A 230 11.14 -8.98 17.79
CA ASN A 230 12.28 -9.46 17.02
C ASN A 230 11.78 -10.39 15.91
N VAL A 231 12.17 -10.11 14.68
CA VAL A 231 11.67 -10.82 13.48
C VAL A 231 12.06 -12.31 13.50
N PHE A 232 13.29 -12.63 13.92
CA PHE A 232 13.82 -14.00 13.85
C PHE A 232 13.42 -14.88 15.02
N SER A 233 13.25 -14.31 16.21
CA SER A 233 12.89 -15.09 17.42
C SER A 233 11.40 -15.05 17.74
N GLY A 234 10.61 -14.21 17.08
CA GLY A 234 9.20 -13.99 17.39
C GLY A 234 8.95 -13.30 18.74
N ALA A 235 10.01 -12.99 19.50
CA ALA A 235 9.87 -12.46 20.85
C ALA A 235 9.37 -11.01 20.85
N CYS A 236 8.36 -10.72 21.68
CA CYS A 236 7.93 -9.35 21.96
C CYS A 236 9.00 -8.64 22.82
N LEU A 237 9.61 -7.60 22.27
CA LEU A 237 10.68 -6.83 22.92
C LEU A 237 10.14 -5.68 23.75
N ALA A 238 9.05 -5.05 23.31
CA ALA A 238 8.43 -3.91 23.97
C ALA A 238 6.93 -3.83 23.68
N VAL A 239 6.21 -3.26 24.64
CA VAL A 239 4.79 -2.87 24.52
C VAL A 239 4.73 -1.39 24.87
N LEU A 240 4.15 -0.58 24.00
CA LEU A 240 4.10 0.87 24.07
C LEU A 240 2.66 1.37 24.16
#